data_ee5c7a34e766ec8be10dab051b342cf2
#
_entry.id   ee5c7a34e766ec8be10dab051b342cf2
#
_cell.length_a   1.000
_cell.length_b   1.000
_cell.length_c   1.000
_cell.angle_alpha   90.00
_cell.angle_beta   90.00
_cell.angle_gamma   90.00
#
_symmetry.space_group_name_H-M   'P 1'
#
loop_
_entity.id
_entity.type
_entity.pdbx_description
1 polymer ?
#
loop_
_entity_poly.entity_id
_entity_poly.type
_entity_poly.pdbx_seq_one_letter_code
_entity_poly.pdbx_strand_id
1 'polypeptide(L)'
;MKEYSFSSIDSDLAAKCHELNEKNVPNVGSRSLEGLTNSIENSDYNEAIVFQNNVIGFVVCFQDNENTIKYMHEIKHKNFNEIEHRVSNFLYIDRIAVDSHYRKSRLGTSLYENTLKFAKNNFIKYLTAEINLLPYVNQP
;
A
#
# COMPACT_ATOMS: atom_id res chain seq x y z
N MET A 1 15.20 23.54 2.83
CA MET A 1 13.84 23.12 2.47
C MET A 1 13.84 21.65 2.09
N LYS A 2 12.92 20.89 2.67
CA LYS A 2 12.83 19.45 2.34
C LYS A 2 12.03 19.27 1.06
N GLU A 3 12.62 18.59 0.11
CA GLU A 3 11.94 18.28 -1.14
C GLU A 3 11.62 16.79 -1.20
N TYR A 4 10.32 16.49 -1.19
CA TYR A 4 9.81 15.14 -1.37
C TYR A 4 9.29 14.99 -2.78
N SER A 5 9.56 13.86 -3.41
CA SER A 5 8.96 13.55 -4.70
C SER A 5 8.06 12.34 -4.57
N PHE A 6 6.96 12.35 -5.32
CA PHE A 6 5.98 11.26 -5.36
C PHE A 6 6.04 10.64 -6.75
N SER A 7 6.21 9.34 -6.81
CA SER A 7 6.30 8.64 -8.10
C SER A 7 5.73 7.25 -8.03
N SER A 8 5.35 6.72 -9.20
CA SER A 8 5.04 5.31 -9.34
C SER A 8 6.26 4.47 -8.99
N ILE A 9 6.03 3.26 -8.52
CA ILE A 9 7.10 2.39 -8.03
C ILE A 9 7.64 1.55 -9.19
N ASP A 10 8.85 1.85 -9.64
CA ASP A 10 9.57 1.03 -10.62
C ASP A 10 10.39 -0.06 -9.91
N SER A 11 11.14 -0.85 -10.68
CA SER A 11 11.92 -1.95 -10.13
C SER A 11 12.98 -1.50 -9.13
N ASP A 12 13.62 -0.35 -9.38
CA ASP A 12 14.64 0.19 -8.46
C ASP A 12 14.00 0.63 -7.15
N LEU A 13 12.85 1.30 -7.22
CA LEU A 13 12.14 1.75 -6.02
C LEU A 13 11.50 0.57 -5.27
N ALA A 14 11.14 -0.51 -5.98
CA ALA A 14 10.53 -1.68 -5.32
C ALA A 14 11.46 -2.29 -4.26
N ALA A 15 12.76 -2.36 -4.54
CA ALA A 15 13.73 -2.86 -3.56
C ALA A 15 13.77 -1.97 -2.31
N LYS A 16 13.70 -0.66 -2.50
CA LYS A 16 13.69 0.30 -1.38
C LYS A 16 12.37 0.26 -0.62
N CYS A 17 11.25 0.05 -1.32
CA CYS A 17 9.96 -0.17 -0.68
C CYS A 17 9.99 -1.42 0.19
N HIS A 18 10.64 -2.49 -0.28
CA HIS A 18 10.78 -3.72 0.49
C HIS A 18 11.56 -3.48 1.79
N GLU A 19 12.66 -2.74 1.73
CA GLU A 19 13.41 -2.39 2.94
C GLU A 19 12.52 -1.66 3.95
N LEU A 20 11.75 -0.68 3.50
CA LEU A 20 10.84 0.06 4.36
C LEU A 20 9.73 -0.85 4.89
N ASN A 21 9.19 -1.73 4.05
CA ASN A 21 8.15 -2.68 4.47
C ASN A 21 8.61 -3.53 5.64
N GLU A 22 9.82 -4.09 5.55
CA GLU A 22 10.34 -4.98 6.58
C GLU A 22 10.65 -4.25 7.88
N LYS A 23 11.00 -2.97 7.82
CA LYS A 23 11.16 -2.14 9.01
C LYS A 23 9.84 -1.86 9.73
N ASN A 24 8.72 -1.99 9.05
CA ASN A 24 7.40 -1.71 9.60
C ASN A 24 6.64 -2.97 10.03
N VAL A 25 7.26 -4.14 9.94
CA VAL A 25 6.69 -5.37 10.49
C VAL A 25 6.68 -5.27 12.01
N PRO A 26 5.61 -5.63 12.73
CA PRO A 26 4.40 -6.32 12.26
C PRO A 26 3.23 -5.41 11.86
N ASN A 27 3.39 -4.10 11.84
CA ASN A 27 2.31 -3.19 11.48
C ASN A 27 1.84 -3.41 10.03
N VAL A 28 2.77 -3.80 9.15
CA VAL A 28 2.46 -4.37 7.85
C VAL A 28 3.00 -5.80 7.84
N GLY A 29 2.38 -6.66 7.05
CA GLY A 29 2.84 -8.05 6.92
C GLY A 29 4.20 -8.12 6.23
N SER A 30 5.07 -9.00 6.71
CA SER A 30 6.34 -9.28 6.04
C SER A 30 6.08 -9.89 4.65
N ARG A 31 6.92 -9.55 3.70
CA ARG A 31 6.82 -10.09 2.35
C ARG A 31 8.22 -10.17 1.73
N SER A 32 8.47 -11.19 0.92
CA SER A 32 9.74 -11.28 0.21
C SER A 32 9.85 -10.16 -0.83
N LEU A 33 11.06 -9.85 -1.25
CA LEU A 33 11.27 -8.85 -2.31
C LEU A 33 10.53 -9.25 -3.59
N GLU A 34 10.60 -10.52 -3.97
CA GLU A 34 9.87 -11.02 -5.14
C GLU A 34 8.37 -10.87 -4.97
N GLY A 35 7.83 -11.23 -3.82
CA GLY A 35 6.40 -11.11 -3.53
C GLY A 35 5.91 -9.67 -3.56
N LEU A 36 6.67 -8.75 -2.97
CA LEU A 36 6.31 -7.34 -2.99
C LEU A 36 6.41 -6.75 -4.41
N THR A 37 7.46 -7.10 -5.14
CA THR A 37 7.62 -6.65 -6.53
C THR A 37 6.45 -7.13 -7.39
N ASN A 38 6.04 -8.39 -7.24
CA ASN A 38 4.88 -8.93 -7.97
C ASN A 38 3.58 -8.21 -7.58
N SER A 39 3.42 -7.88 -6.31
CA SER A 39 2.25 -7.11 -5.86
C SER A 39 2.20 -5.73 -6.52
N ILE A 40 3.33 -5.04 -6.54
CA ILE A 40 3.42 -3.72 -7.17
C ILE A 40 3.10 -3.81 -8.66
N GLU A 41 3.66 -4.79 -9.36
CA GLU A 41 3.42 -4.98 -10.80
C GLU A 41 1.96 -5.30 -11.13
N ASN A 42 1.26 -5.99 -10.23
CA ASN A 42 -0.15 -6.31 -10.41
C ASN A 42 -1.10 -5.27 -9.83
N SER A 43 -0.60 -4.27 -9.15
CA SER A 43 -1.43 -3.25 -8.52
C SER A 43 -2.01 -2.29 -9.55
N ASP A 44 -3.14 -1.71 -9.20
CA ASP A 44 -3.81 -0.70 -10.03
C ASP A 44 -3.37 0.71 -9.66
N TYR A 45 -2.92 0.90 -8.44
CA TYR A 45 -2.38 2.15 -7.98
C TYR A 45 -1.24 1.89 -7.00
N ASN A 46 -0.12 2.54 -7.22
CA ASN A 46 0.99 2.51 -6.29
C ASN A 46 1.72 3.85 -6.34
N GLU A 47 2.31 4.23 -5.22
CA GLU A 47 3.05 5.47 -5.14
C GLU A 47 4.10 5.35 -4.03
N ALA A 48 5.28 5.89 -4.30
CA ALA A 48 6.35 6.02 -3.31
C ALA A 48 6.69 7.48 -3.09
N ILE A 49 7.05 7.80 -1.87
CA ILE A 49 7.61 9.10 -1.52
C ILE A 49 9.11 8.94 -1.41
N VAL A 50 9.84 9.70 -2.21
CA VAL A 50 11.30 9.64 -2.26
C VAL A 50 11.90 10.91 -1.69
N PHE A 51 12.88 10.76 -0.84
CA PHE A 51 13.64 11.86 -0.26
C PHE A 51 15.11 11.44 -0.16
N GLN A 52 15.98 12.22 -0.79
CA GLN A 52 17.43 11.93 -0.80
C GLN A 52 17.73 10.48 -1.22
N ASN A 53 17.13 10.07 -2.33
CA ASN A 53 17.27 8.73 -2.92
C ASN A 53 16.75 7.56 -2.07
N ASN A 54 16.04 7.85 -0.99
CA ASN A 54 15.44 6.81 -0.14
C ASN A 54 13.92 6.86 -0.25
N VAL A 55 13.29 5.69 -0.17
CA VAL A 55 11.84 5.62 -0.04
C VAL A 55 11.50 5.79 1.44
N ILE A 56 10.72 6.83 1.74
CA ILE A 56 10.31 7.12 3.12
C ILE A 56 8.81 6.87 3.35
N GLY A 57 8.10 6.49 2.31
CA GLY A 57 6.70 6.06 2.40
C GLY A 57 6.25 5.45 1.11
N PHE A 58 5.27 4.55 1.15
CA PHE A 58 4.68 3.99 -0.06
C PHE A 58 3.30 3.39 0.21
N VAL A 59 2.54 3.21 -0.87
CA VAL A 59 1.21 2.59 -0.83
C VAL A 59 1.05 1.69 -2.05
N VAL A 60 0.37 0.56 -1.88
CA VAL A 60 0.04 -0.39 -2.95
C VAL A 60 -1.45 -0.72 -2.85
N CYS A 61 -2.19 -0.51 -3.94
CA CYS A 61 -3.63 -0.67 -3.97
C CYS A 61 -4.10 -1.51 -5.16
N PHE A 62 -5.19 -2.23 -4.94
CA PHE A 62 -5.80 -3.10 -5.95
C PHE A 62 -7.27 -2.74 -6.14
N GLN A 63 -7.66 -2.54 -7.39
CA GLN A 63 -9.03 -2.24 -7.74
C GLN A 63 -9.84 -3.53 -7.94
N ASP A 64 -11.13 -3.49 -7.68
CA ASP A 64 -12.04 -4.60 -7.94
C ASP A 64 -12.15 -4.85 -9.44
N ASN A 65 -11.36 -5.80 -9.95
CA ASN A 65 -11.36 -6.19 -11.35
C ASN A 65 -10.87 -7.64 -11.49
N GLU A 66 -11.02 -8.18 -12.69
CA GLU A 66 -10.66 -9.58 -12.96
C GLU A 66 -9.19 -9.89 -12.69
N ASN A 67 -8.29 -8.98 -13.08
CA ASN A 67 -6.85 -9.19 -12.86
C ASN A 67 -6.52 -9.26 -11.37
N THR A 68 -7.09 -8.37 -10.57
CA THR A 68 -6.90 -8.36 -9.12
C THR A 68 -7.41 -9.65 -8.50
N ILE A 69 -8.62 -10.05 -8.86
CA ILE A 69 -9.23 -11.27 -8.30
C ILE A 69 -8.38 -12.48 -8.62
N LYS A 70 -7.95 -12.61 -9.87
CA LYS A 70 -7.08 -13.71 -10.29
C LYS A 70 -5.76 -13.72 -9.51
N TYR A 71 -5.11 -12.57 -9.43
CA TYR A 71 -3.82 -12.44 -8.73
C TYR A 71 -3.96 -12.80 -7.25
N MET A 72 -4.98 -12.24 -6.58
CA MET A 72 -5.19 -12.49 -5.15
C MET A 72 -5.53 -13.94 -4.83
N HIS A 73 -6.26 -14.61 -5.73
CA HIS A 73 -6.55 -16.04 -5.59
C HIS A 73 -5.30 -16.87 -5.80
N GLU A 74 -4.44 -16.51 -6.76
CA GLU A 74 -3.18 -17.23 -7.00
C GLU A 74 -2.25 -17.17 -5.79
N ILE A 75 -2.17 -16.03 -5.10
CA ILE A 75 -1.32 -15.89 -3.90
C ILE A 75 -2.05 -16.30 -2.62
N LYS A 76 -3.32 -16.69 -2.71
CA LYS A 76 -4.15 -17.12 -1.56
C LYS A 76 -4.24 -16.04 -0.48
N HIS A 77 -4.54 -14.82 -0.90
CA HIS A 77 -4.62 -13.66 -0.01
C HIS A 77 -5.92 -13.70 0.82
N LYS A 78 -5.81 -14.10 2.08
CA LYS A 78 -6.99 -14.33 2.94
C LYS A 78 -7.84 -13.08 3.17
N ASN A 79 -7.21 -11.97 3.46
CA ASN A 79 -7.91 -10.73 3.79
C ASN A 79 -8.66 -10.16 2.60
N PHE A 80 -8.06 -10.25 1.42
CA PHE A 80 -8.71 -9.84 0.20
C PHE A 80 -9.96 -10.68 -0.07
N ASN A 81 -9.89 -11.99 0.16
CA ASN A 81 -11.04 -12.88 -0.02
C ASN A 81 -12.23 -12.46 0.82
N GLU A 82 -12.00 -12.04 2.07
CA GLU A 82 -13.06 -11.54 2.94
C GLU A 82 -13.70 -10.27 2.38
N ILE A 83 -12.90 -9.36 1.86
CA ILE A 83 -13.38 -8.10 1.29
C ILE A 83 -14.17 -8.34 0.02
N GLU A 84 -13.65 -9.19 -0.87
CA GLU A 84 -14.29 -9.54 -2.13
C GLU A 84 -15.72 -10.04 -1.95
N HIS A 85 -15.96 -10.80 -0.90
CA HIS A 85 -17.28 -11.37 -0.59
C HIS A 85 -18.27 -10.36 -0.02
N ARG A 86 -17.79 -9.21 0.47
CA ARG A 86 -18.63 -8.24 1.19
C ARG A 86 -18.90 -6.96 0.44
N VAL A 87 -18.00 -6.58 -0.47
CA VAL A 87 -18.07 -5.29 -1.16
C VAL A 87 -17.75 -5.47 -2.63
N SER A 88 -18.32 -4.60 -3.44
CA SER A 88 -17.96 -4.49 -4.86
C SER A 88 -17.58 -3.05 -5.16
N ASN A 89 -16.96 -2.83 -6.31
CA ASN A 89 -16.48 -1.52 -6.75
C ASN A 89 -15.61 -0.85 -5.68
N PHE A 90 -14.58 -1.57 -5.24
CA PHE A 90 -13.68 -1.12 -4.19
C PHE A 90 -12.27 -0.86 -4.72
N LEU A 91 -11.51 -0.09 -3.96
CA LEU A 91 -10.06 -0.04 -4.02
C LEU A 91 -9.54 -0.58 -2.70
N TYR A 92 -8.75 -1.64 -2.76
CA TYR A 92 -8.19 -2.28 -1.59
C TYR A 92 -6.75 -1.80 -1.37
N ILE A 93 -6.50 -1.19 -0.22
CA ILE A 93 -5.15 -0.83 0.18
C ILE A 93 -4.51 -2.08 0.78
N ASP A 94 -3.62 -2.73 0.02
CA ASP A 94 -2.91 -3.92 0.48
C ASP A 94 -1.89 -3.54 1.56
N ARG A 95 -1.18 -2.45 1.35
CA ARG A 95 -0.26 -1.91 2.34
C ARG A 95 0.02 -0.45 2.15
N ILE A 96 0.27 0.22 3.25
CA ILE A 96 0.73 1.59 3.30
C ILE A 96 1.73 1.68 4.46
N ALA A 97 2.87 2.26 4.21
CA ALA A 97 3.92 2.39 5.22
C ALA A 97 4.62 3.73 5.10
N VAL A 98 4.99 4.30 6.24
CA VAL A 98 5.77 5.54 6.31
C VAL A 98 6.91 5.28 7.31
N ASP A 99 8.11 5.70 6.95
CA ASP A 99 9.28 5.58 7.83
C ASP A 99 8.99 6.28 9.16
N SER A 100 9.36 5.62 10.27
CA SER A 100 9.06 6.12 11.61
C SER A 100 9.61 7.52 11.86
N HIS A 101 10.71 7.88 11.22
CA HIS A 101 11.31 9.21 11.37
C HIS A 101 10.50 10.31 10.69
N TYR A 102 9.54 9.94 9.83
CA TYR A 102 8.76 10.89 9.02
C TYR A 102 7.26 10.86 9.32
N ARG A 103 6.81 10.06 10.29
CA ARG A 103 5.36 9.90 10.56
C ARG A 103 4.67 11.19 10.97
N LYS A 104 5.38 12.09 11.63
CA LYS A 104 4.81 13.38 12.06
C LYS A 104 4.82 14.44 10.96
N SER A 105 5.35 14.14 9.78
CA SER A 105 5.45 15.10 8.67
C SER A 105 4.23 15.11 7.75
N ARG A 106 3.17 14.38 8.08
CA ARG A 106 1.92 14.30 7.32
C ARG A 106 2.06 13.59 5.97
N LEU A 107 3.13 12.83 5.77
CA LEU A 107 3.35 12.10 4.51
C LEU A 107 2.33 10.98 4.33
N GLY A 108 1.96 10.29 5.41
CA GLY A 108 0.90 9.29 5.37
C GLY A 108 -0.43 9.88 4.92
N THR A 109 -0.75 11.08 5.40
CA THR A 109 -1.94 11.81 4.98
C THR A 109 -1.89 12.10 3.48
N SER A 110 -0.73 12.53 2.97
CA SER A 110 -0.55 12.80 1.55
C SER A 110 -0.75 11.56 0.70
N LEU A 111 -0.22 10.41 1.12
CA LEU A 111 -0.46 9.14 0.42
C LEU A 111 -1.94 8.80 0.39
N TYR A 112 -2.64 8.95 1.50
CA TYR A 112 -4.09 8.72 1.58
C TYR A 112 -4.86 9.65 0.66
N GLU A 113 -4.53 10.94 0.66
CA GLU A 113 -5.20 11.92 -0.19
C GLU A 113 -5.02 11.58 -1.67
N ASN A 114 -3.81 11.19 -2.07
CA ASN A 114 -3.54 10.78 -3.45
C ASN A 114 -4.28 9.51 -3.82
N THR A 115 -4.37 8.56 -2.88
CA THR A 115 -5.13 7.32 -3.07
C THR A 115 -6.62 7.63 -3.25
N LEU A 116 -7.17 8.55 -2.43
CA LEU A 116 -8.56 8.97 -2.57
C LEU A 116 -8.83 9.66 -3.91
N LYS A 117 -7.88 10.46 -4.39
CA LYS A 117 -8.00 11.09 -5.71
C LYS A 117 -8.08 10.04 -6.82
N PHE A 118 -7.22 9.03 -6.74
CA PHE A 118 -7.27 7.92 -7.70
C PHE A 118 -8.63 7.23 -7.66
N ALA A 119 -9.13 6.93 -6.48
CA ALA A 119 -10.43 6.28 -6.32
C ALA A 119 -11.54 7.12 -6.92
N LYS A 120 -11.59 8.42 -6.64
CA LYS A 120 -12.60 9.33 -7.18
C LYS A 120 -12.50 9.43 -8.70
N ASN A 121 -11.30 9.54 -9.25
CA ASN A 121 -11.09 9.66 -10.69
C ASN A 121 -11.49 8.39 -11.44
N ASN A 122 -11.53 7.26 -10.77
CA ASN A 122 -11.91 5.97 -11.33
C ASN A 122 -13.31 5.52 -10.91
N PHE A 123 -14.10 6.40 -10.31
CA PHE A 123 -15.48 6.14 -9.90
C PHE A 123 -15.61 4.96 -8.94
N ILE A 124 -14.61 4.77 -8.10
CA ILE A 124 -14.58 3.72 -7.09
C ILE A 124 -15.46 4.14 -5.92
N LYS A 125 -16.31 3.21 -5.46
CA LYS A 125 -17.30 3.52 -4.42
C LYS A 125 -16.76 3.35 -3.00
N TYR A 126 -15.90 2.34 -2.77
CA TYR A 126 -15.41 2.01 -1.44
C TYR A 126 -13.89 1.95 -1.41
N LEU A 127 -13.31 2.56 -0.38
CA LEU A 127 -11.90 2.40 -0.06
C LEU A 127 -11.82 1.44 1.12
N THR A 128 -11.13 0.32 0.93
CA THR A 128 -11.03 -0.73 1.94
C THR A 128 -9.58 -0.99 2.31
N ALA A 129 -9.38 -1.42 3.54
CA ALA A 129 -8.05 -1.77 4.03
C ALA A 129 -8.20 -2.75 5.19
N GLU A 130 -7.15 -3.55 5.40
CA GLU A 130 -7.04 -4.34 6.61
C GLU A 130 -6.53 -3.46 7.74
N ILE A 131 -7.18 -3.56 8.88
CA ILE A 131 -6.70 -2.89 10.10
C ILE A 131 -6.09 -3.96 10.98
N ASN A 132 -4.79 -3.83 11.24
CA ASN A 132 -4.09 -4.72 12.16
C ASN A 132 -4.30 -4.20 13.57
N LEU A 133 -5.16 -4.87 14.33
CA LEU A 133 -5.46 -4.47 15.70
C LEU A 133 -4.34 -4.78 16.67
N LEU A 134 -3.49 -5.76 16.35
CA LEU A 134 -2.29 -6.05 17.11
C LEU A 134 -1.08 -5.50 16.34
N PRO A 135 -0.20 -4.77 16.94
CA PRO A 135 -0.03 -4.49 18.37
C PRO A 135 -0.80 -3.28 18.89
N TYR A 136 -1.68 -2.69 18.12
CA TYR A 136 -2.30 -1.41 18.45
C TYR A 136 -3.28 -1.45 19.61
N VAL A 137 -3.89 -2.59 19.86
CA VAL A 137 -4.91 -2.75 20.92
C VAL A 137 -4.39 -2.32 22.30
N ASN A 138 -3.12 -2.54 22.55
CA ASN A 138 -2.49 -2.27 23.86
C ASN A 138 -1.58 -1.05 23.86
N GLN A 139 -1.64 -0.24 22.83
CA GLN A 139 -0.84 0.98 22.76
C GLN A 139 -1.65 2.18 23.23
N PRO A 140 -1.01 3.08 23.98
CA PRO A 140 -1.69 4.30 24.42
C PRO A 140 -2.02 5.25 23.26
#